data_634561578a9135b1f5d4e14dab2f2118
#
_entry.id   634561578a9135b1f5d4e14dab2f2118
#
_cell.length_a   1.000
_cell.length_b   1.000
_cell.length_c   1.000
_cell.angle_alpha   90.00
_cell.angle_beta   90.00
_cell.angle_gamma   90.00
#
_symmetry.space_group_name_H-M   'P 1'
#
loop_
_entity.id
_entity.type
_entity.pdbx_description
1 polymer ?
#
loop_
_entity_poly.entity_id
_entity_poly.type
_entity_poly.pdbx_seq_one_letter_code
_entity_poly.pdbx_strand_id
1 'polypeptide(L)'
;VLFTGGMLYIFGFSGTEGMVATLGVAAIVCCAACTSGDVCNDLKTGQIVGATPYRQQTMQIAGVAVSSLVMAPIMQLLHENTPGGIGGRELAAPQAGLFASLAKGFFGDGVLPWNMVLIGCALGIIILIIDSILESKGSYFRLHLMPVAVGIYLPFGLSTPILIGGVMAHFILSENKTKGEPDSILQRGILLSSGLIAGESLMGILLA
;
A
#
# COMPACT_ATOMS: atom_id res chain seq x y z
N VAL A 1 3.45 -8.07 11.38
CA VAL A 1 4.85 -8.56 11.41
C VAL A 1 5.46 -8.34 12.78
N LEU A 2 5.54 -7.10 13.31
CA LEU A 2 6.17 -6.82 14.62
C LEU A 2 5.53 -7.61 15.76
N PHE A 3 4.21 -7.54 15.88
CA PHE A 3 3.50 -8.26 16.95
C PHE A 3 3.62 -9.79 16.80
N THR A 4 3.42 -10.30 15.59
CA THR A 4 3.52 -11.75 15.31
C THR A 4 4.94 -12.25 15.49
N GLY A 5 5.93 -11.50 14.98
CA GLY A 5 7.34 -11.84 15.16
C GLY A 5 7.76 -11.86 16.63
N GLY A 6 7.34 -10.84 17.40
CA GLY A 6 7.59 -10.80 18.84
C GLY A 6 6.95 -11.96 19.60
N MET A 7 5.70 -12.30 19.29
CA MET A 7 5.03 -13.47 19.89
C MET A 7 5.76 -14.78 19.57
N LEU A 8 6.05 -15.03 18.29
CA LEU A 8 6.73 -16.26 17.88
C LEU A 8 8.13 -16.37 18.46
N TYR A 9 8.84 -15.24 18.60
CA TYR A 9 10.13 -15.19 19.27
C TYR A 9 10.03 -15.61 20.74
N ILE A 10 8.99 -15.14 21.47
CA ILE A 10 8.74 -15.53 22.87
C ILE A 10 8.39 -17.02 22.97
N PHE A 11 7.68 -17.60 21.98
CA PHE A 11 7.38 -19.02 21.91
C PHE A 11 8.58 -19.91 21.53
N GLY A 12 9.76 -19.32 21.31
CA GLY A 12 10.99 -20.05 21.05
C GLY A 12 11.22 -20.42 19.58
N PHE A 13 10.45 -19.86 18.65
CA PHE A 13 10.77 -19.99 17.25
C PHE A 13 12.05 -19.22 16.92
N SER A 14 12.90 -19.80 16.08
CA SER A 14 14.19 -19.19 15.69
C SER A 14 14.53 -19.49 14.23
N GLY A 15 15.45 -18.72 13.67
CA GLY A 15 15.95 -18.94 12.33
C GLY A 15 14.92 -18.77 11.22
N THR A 16 15.10 -19.52 10.13
CA THR A 16 14.27 -19.43 8.93
C THR A 16 12.81 -19.83 9.16
N GLU A 17 12.56 -20.77 10.06
CA GLU A 17 11.19 -21.21 10.37
C GLU A 17 10.37 -20.09 11.01
N GLY A 18 10.96 -19.36 11.97
CA GLY A 18 10.32 -18.20 12.57
C GLY A 18 10.05 -17.08 11.57
N MET A 19 10.99 -16.83 10.63
CA MET A 19 10.79 -15.84 9.56
C MET A 19 9.62 -16.22 8.65
N VAL A 20 9.59 -17.45 8.16
CA VAL A 20 8.54 -17.94 7.25
C VAL A 20 7.17 -17.91 7.94
N ALA A 21 7.08 -18.38 9.18
CA ALA A 21 5.84 -18.35 9.95
C ALA A 21 5.33 -16.91 10.15
N THR A 22 6.23 -15.98 10.52
CA THR A 22 5.87 -14.56 10.72
C THR A 22 5.37 -13.91 9.43
N LEU A 23 6.07 -14.13 8.32
CA LEU A 23 5.67 -13.59 7.02
C LEU A 23 4.38 -14.23 6.51
N GLY A 24 4.18 -15.54 6.75
CA GLY A 24 2.95 -16.24 6.39
C GLY A 24 1.72 -15.69 7.12
N VAL A 25 1.81 -15.50 8.44
CA VAL A 25 0.73 -14.86 9.21
C VAL A 25 0.51 -13.42 8.77
N ALA A 26 1.58 -12.67 8.52
CA ALA A 26 1.47 -11.30 8.02
C ALA A 26 0.79 -11.23 6.66
N ALA A 27 1.08 -12.16 5.76
CA ALA A 27 0.42 -12.26 4.46
C ALA A 27 -1.09 -12.53 4.59
N ILE A 28 -1.49 -13.47 5.45
CA ILE A 28 -2.91 -13.77 5.70
C ILE A 28 -3.64 -12.54 6.25
N VAL A 29 -3.06 -11.86 7.25
CA VAL A 29 -3.66 -10.65 7.84
C VAL A 29 -3.74 -9.52 6.82
N CYS A 30 -2.70 -9.33 6.01
CA CYS A 30 -2.69 -8.33 4.94
C CYS A 30 -3.78 -8.62 3.91
N CYS A 31 -3.91 -9.87 3.44
CA CYS A 31 -4.96 -10.25 2.51
C CYS A 31 -6.36 -10.00 3.09
N ALA A 32 -6.60 -10.38 4.35
CA ALA A 32 -7.89 -10.15 5.00
C ALA A 32 -8.21 -8.65 5.11
N ALA A 33 -7.24 -7.82 5.51
CA ALA A 33 -7.42 -6.38 5.65
C ALA A 33 -7.67 -5.69 4.30
N CYS A 34 -6.86 -6.01 3.27
CA CYS A 34 -7.02 -5.44 1.94
C CYS A 34 -8.36 -5.86 1.31
N THR A 35 -8.69 -7.15 1.36
CA THR A 35 -9.96 -7.67 0.81
C THR A 35 -11.17 -7.01 1.49
N SER A 36 -11.13 -6.78 2.80
CA SER A 36 -12.24 -6.12 3.48
C SER A 36 -12.46 -4.69 3.00
N GLY A 37 -11.39 -3.93 2.76
CA GLY A 37 -11.44 -2.59 2.18
C GLY A 37 -12.00 -2.58 0.76
N ASP A 38 -11.52 -3.48 -0.09
CA ASP A 38 -11.95 -3.61 -1.48
C ASP A 38 -13.43 -4.00 -1.57
N VAL A 39 -13.86 -4.99 -0.78
CA VAL A 39 -15.26 -5.44 -0.71
C VAL A 39 -16.18 -4.31 -0.26
N CYS A 40 -15.78 -3.50 0.72
CA CYS A 40 -16.58 -2.35 1.16
C CYS A 40 -16.75 -1.30 0.05
N ASN A 41 -15.68 -1.01 -0.71
CA ASN A 41 -15.72 -0.08 -1.83
C ASN A 41 -16.62 -0.60 -2.96
N ASP A 42 -16.51 -1.88 -3.29
CA ASP A 42 -17.30 -2.53 -4.33
C ASP A 42 -18.78 -2.57 -3.95
N LEU A 43 -19.10 -2.93 -2.71
CA LEU A 43 -20.49 -2.93 -2.21
C LEU A 43 -21.09 -1.54 -2.22
N LYS A 44 -20.29 -0.50 -1.90
CA LYS A 44 -20.73 0.88 -1.99
C LYS A 44 -21.03 1.29 -3.42
N THR A 45 -20.16 0.92 -4.36
CA THR A 45 -20.40 1.12 -5.81
C THR A 45 -21.66 0.39 -6.24
N GLY A 46 -21.83 -0.87 -5.85
CA GLY A 46 -23.01 -1.67 -6.12
C GLY A 46 -24.29 -1.03 -5.59
N GLN A 47 -24.26 -0.45 -4.39
CA GLN A 47 -25.38 0.27 -3.81
C GLN A 47 -25.79 1.47 -4.67
N ILE A 48 -24.82 2.22 -5.19
CA ILE A 48 -25.07 3.41 -6.04
C ILE A 48 -25.73 3.02 -7.36
N VAL A 49 -25.30 1.90 -7.98
CA VAL A 49 -25.86 1.41 -9.26
C VAL A 49 -27.07 0.50 -9.10
N GLY A 50 -27.54 0.25 -7.86
CA GLY A 50 -28.71 -0.58 -7.58
C GLY A 50 -28.46 -2.10 -7.70
N ALA A 51 -27.20 -2.55 -7.60
CA ALA A 51 -26.86 -3.97 -7.62
C ALA A 51 -27.24 -4.68 -6.33
N THR A 52 -27.60 -5.97 -6.42
CA THR A 52 -27.92 -6.81 -5.26
C THR A 52 -26.63 -7.23 -4.55
N PRO A 53 -26.43 -6.90 -3.25
CA PRO A 53 -25.18 -7.19 -2.54
C PRO A 53 -24.79 -8.67 -2.55
N TYR A 54 -25.75 -9.57 -2.38
CA TYR A 54 -25.51 -11.02 -2.40
C TYR A 54 -24.91 -11.51 -3.73
N ARG A 55 -25.46 -11.04 -4.85
CA ARG A 55 -24.94 -11.41 -6.19
C ARG A 55 -23.53 -10.86 -6.40
N GLN A 56 -23.28 -9.65 -5.95
CA GLN A 56 -21.97 -9.01 -6.04
C GLN A 56 -20.93 -9.81 -5.23
N GLN A 57 -21.21 -10.15 -3.98
CA GLN A 57 -20.32 -10.95 -3.15
C GLN A 57 -20.06 -12.34 -3.73
N THR A 58 -21.07 -12.99 -4.28
CA THR A 58 -20.89 -14.30 -4.93
C THR A 58 -19.93 -14.20 -6.12
N MET A 59 -20.05 -13.15 -6.93
CA MET A 59 -19.12 -12.91 -8.06
C MET A 59 -17.72 -12.53 -7.60
N GLN A 60 -17.58 -11.79 -6.51
CA GLN A 60 -16.28 -11.48 -5.91
C GLN A 60 -15.56 -12.77 -5.46
N ILE A 61 -16.26 -13.67 -4.78
CA ILE A 61 -15.68 -14.96 -4.36
C ILE A 61 -15.23 -15.78 -5.58
N ALA A 62 -16.07 -15.86 -6.62
CA ALA A 62 -15.71 -16.55 -7.85
C ALA A 62 -14.49 -15.89 -8.53
N GLY A 63 -14.45 -14.55 -8.58
CA GLY A 63 -13.32 -13.79 -9.12
C GLY A 63 -12.02 -14.06 -8.36
N VAL A 64 -12.07 -14.07 -7.03
CA VAL A 64 -10.89 -14.38 -6.19
C VAL A 64 -10.40 -15.81 -6.43
N ALA A 65 -11.32 -16.78 -6.54
CA ALA A 65 -10.96 -18.16 -6.84
C ALA A 65 -10.22 -18.32 -8.17
N VAL A 66 -10.70 -17.64 -9.23
CA VAL A 66 -10.03 -17.64 -10.55
C VAL A 66 -8.71 -16.90 -10.49
N SER A 67 -8.67 -15.71 -9.89
CA SER A 67 -7.45 -14.91 -9.80
C SER A 67 -6.34 -15.61 -9.01
N SER A 68 -6.67 -16.35 -7.96
CA SER A 68 -5.70 -17.09 -7.15
C SER A 68 -4.95 -18.17 -7.95
N LEU A 69 -5.60 -18.78 -8.93
CA LEU A 69 -4.96 -19.76 -9.81
C LEU A 69 -3.99 -19.14 -10.80
N VAL A 70 -4.22 -17.90 -11.19
CA VAL A 70 -3.42 -17.19 -12.20
C VAL A 70 -2.28 -16.39 -11.57
N MET A 71 -2.46 -15.90 -10.33
CA MET A 71 -1.48 -15.04 -9.68
C MET A 71 -0.13 -15.72 -9.42
N ALA A 72 -0.12 -16.97 -8.99
CA ALA A 72 1.14 -17.65 -8.69
C ALA A 72 2.03 -17.83 -9.94
N PRO A 73 1.52 -18.31 -11.09
CA PRO A 73 2.29 -18.33 -12.33
C PRO A 73 2.77 -16.95 -12.79
N ILE A 74 1.93 -15.92 -12.69
CA ILE A 74 2.33 -14.56 -13.08
C ILE A 74 3.45 -14.02 -12.18
N MET A 75 3.36 -14.21 -10.86
CA MET A 75 4.42 -13.81 -9.93
C MET A 75 5.74 -14.53 -10.22
N GLN A 76 5.66 -15.81 -10.54
CA GLN A 76 6.84 -16.58 -10.91
C GLN A 76 7.45 -16.07 -12.23
N LEU A 77 6.63 -15.83 -13.23
CA LEU A 77 7.05 -15.29 -14.53
C LEU A 77 7.74 -13.93 -14.36
N LEU A 78 7.16 -13.03 -13.58
CA LEU A 78 7.74 -11.72 -13.29
C LEU A 78 9.07 -11.85 -12.52
N HIS A 79 9.14 -12.77 -11.58
CA HIS A 79 10.37 -12.99 -10.80
C HIS A 79 11.52 -13.54 -11.63
N GLU A 80 11.23 -14.46 -12.54
CA GLU A 80 12.25 -15.12 -13.38
C GLU A 80 12.71 -14.25 -14.55
N ASN A 81 11.81 -13.46 -15.15
CA ASN A 81 12.14 -12.65 -16.33
C ASN A 81 12.64 -11.24 -16.01
N THR A 82 12.47 -10.76 -14.77
CA THR A 82 12.96 -9.44 -14.39
C THR A 82 14.39 -9.53 -13.82
N PRO A 83 15.36 -8.76 -14.34
CA PRO A 83 16.71 -8.71 -13.81
C PRO A 83 16.72 -8.33 -12.31
N GLY A 84 17.17 -9.27 -11.47
CA GLY A 84 17.16 -9.12 -10.01
C GLY A 84 15.86 -9.55 -9.33
N GLY A 85 14.88 -10.05 -10.08
CA GLY A 85 13.60 -10.55 -9.56
C GLY A 85 12.72 -9.47 -8.93
N ILE A 86 11.64 -9.91 -8.28
CA ILE A 86 10.75 -9.03 -7.51
C ILE A 86 11.54 -8.49 -6.30
N GLY A 87 11.57 -7.18 -6.14
CA GLY A 87 12.38 -6.48 -5.13
C GLY A 87 13.75 -6.01 -5.65
N GLY A 88 14.09 -6.30 -6.92
CA GLY A 88 15.27 -5.80 -7.62
C GLY A 88 15.15 -4.31 -8.01
N ARG A 89 16.12 -3.84 -8.80
CA ARG A 89 16.13 -2.43 -9.25
C ARG A 89 15.01 -2.10 -10.22
N GLU A 90 14.65 -3.02 -11.09
CA GLU A 90 13.63 -2.79 -12.12
C GLU A 90 12.21 -3.02 -11.59
N LEU A 91 12.03 -4.02 -10.71
CA LEU A 91 10.75 -4.30 -10.07
C LEU A 91 10.87 -4.08 -8.56
N ALA A 92 10.92 -2.82 -8.16
CA ALA A 92 11.08 -2.45 -6.76
C ALA A 92 9.85 -2.84 -5.93
N ALA A 93 10.06 -3.56 -4.83
CA ALA A 93 9.03 -3.94 -3.87
C ALA A 93 9.41 -3.43 -2.45
N PRO A 94 9.33 -2.11 -2.19
CA PRO A 94 9.84 -1.50 -0.96
C PRO A 94 9.16 -2.06 0.29
N GLN A 95 7.83 -2.30 0.23
CA GLN A 95 7.07 -2.86 1.35
C GLN A 95 7.47 -4.30 1.67
N ALA A 96 7.67 -5.14 0.65
CA ALA A 96 8.13 -6.50 0.85
C ALA A 96 9.55 -6.52 1.48
N GLY A 97 10.43 -5.63 1.01
CA GLY A 97 11.75 -5.42 1.60
C GLY A 97 11.70 -5.00 3.07
N LEU A 98 10.79 -4.10 3.43
CA LEU A 98 10.57 -3.69 4.81
C LEU A 98 10.13 -4.87 5.69
N PHE A 99 9.15 -5.66 5.25
CA PHE A 99 8.66 -6.81 6.01
C PHE A 99 9.71 -7.90 6.15
N ALA A 100 10.49 -8.15 5.09
CA ALA A 100 11.61 -9.08 5.14
C ALA A 100 12.69 -8.63 6.14
N SER A 101 13.02 -7.34 6.16
CA SER A 101 13.99 -6.76 7.08
C SER A 101 13.52 -6.86 8.54
N LEU A 102 12.24 -6.62 8.80
CA LEU A 102 11.65 -6.79 10.13
C LEU A 102 11.69 -8.26 10.58
N ALA A 103 11.35 -9.20 9.71
CA ALA A 103 11.40 -10.63 10.03
C ALA A 103 12.85 -11.09 10.31
N LYS A 104 13.81 -10.65 9.51
CA LYS A 104 15.24 -10.90 9.73
C LYS A 104 15.74 -10.29 11.05
N GLY A 105 15.22 -9.16 11.46
CA GLY A 105 15.56 -8.50 12.71
C GLY A 105 15.15 -9.31 13.96
N PHE A 106 14.06 -10.09 13.87
CA PHE A 106 13.62 -10.95 14.98
C PHE A 106 14.30 -12.31 15.00
N PHE A 107 14.53 -12.94 13.85
CA PHE A 107 14.89 -14.36 13.75
C PHE A 107 16.22 -14.62 13.04
N GLY A 108 16.82 -13.58 12.43
CA GLY A 108 18.11 -13.70 11.75
C GLY A 108 19.25 -13.15 12.59
N ASP A 109 20.45 -13.15 12.00
CA ASP A 109 21.67 -12.56 12.60
C ASP A 109 21.62 -11.02 12.64
N GLY A 110 20.54 -10.43 12.16
CA GLY A 110 20.32 -8.97 12.13
C GLY A 110 19.76 -8.49 13.47
N VAL A 111 20.50 -7.59 14.14
CA VAL A 111 19.96 -6.87 15.28
C VAL A 111 18.96 -5.82 14.76
N LEU A 112 17.73 -5.86 15.24
CA LEU A 112 16.78 -4.77 15.00
C LEU A 112 17.42 -3.44 15.42
N PRO A 113 17.48 -2.43 14.55
CA PRO A 113 18.06 -1.14 14.91
C PRO A 113 17.10 -0.37 15.82
N TRP A 114 17.01 -0.76 17.07
CA TRP A 114 16.10 -0.20 18.07
C TRP A 114 16.17 1.32 18.15
N ASN A 115 17.38 1.89 17.97
CA ASN A 115 17.56 3.34 17.93
C ASN A 115 16.74 3.98 16.80
N MET A 116 16.72 3.38 15.60
CA MET A 116 15.95 3.88 14.47
C MET A 116 14.44 3.69 14.68
N VAL A 117 14.05 2.58 15.32
CA VAL A 117 12.64 2.34 15.67
C VAL A 117 12.15 3.39 16.66
N LEU A 118 12.95 3.70 17.70
CA LEU A 118 12.61 4.73 18.69
C LEU A 118 12.53 6.14 18.05
N ILE A 119 13.45 6.47 17.15
CA ILE A 119 13.42 7.73 16.40
C ILE A 119 12.15 7.80 15.55
N GLY A 120 11.81 6.72 14.84
CA GLY A 120 10.59 6.64 14.05
C GLY A 120 9.31 6.80 14.88
N CYS A 121 9.25 6.16 16.04
CA CYS A 121 8.13 6.32 16.99
C CYS A 121 8.02 7.77 17.49
N ALA A 122 9.15 8.39 17.87
CA ALA A 122 9.17 9.77 18.33
C ALA A 122 8.69 10.74 17.24
N LEU A 123 9.17 10.59 16.00
CA LEU A 123 8.72 11.37 14.85
C LEU A 123 7.23 11.15 14.59
N GLY A 124 6.74 9.92 14.66
CA GLY A 124 5.33 9.60 14.51
C GLY A 124 4.46 10.31 15.53
N ILE A 125 4.85 10.31 16.80
CA ILE A 125 4.13 11.01 17.88
C ILE A 125 4.14 12.53 17.63
N ILE A 126 5.26 13.10 17.24
CA ILE A 126 5.36 14.53 16.93
C ILE A 126 4.41 14.91 15.79
N ILE A 127 4.36 14.11 14.70
CA ILE A 127 3.48 14.35 13.55
C ILE A 127 2.02 14.28 14.00
N LEU A 128 1.63 13.30 14.82
CA LEU A 128 0.26 13.17 15.32
C LEU A 128 -0.13 14.36 16.20
N ILE A 129 0.76 14.85 17.03
CA ILE A 129 0.51 16.05 17.86
C ILE A 129 0.31 17.27 16.96
N ILE A 130 1.18 17.47 15.97
CA ILE A 130 1.07 18.59 15.02
C ILE A 130 -0.24 18.49 14.24
N ASP A 131 -0.61 17.32 13.71
CA ASP A 131 -1.87 17.14 12.97
C ASP A 131 -3.09 17.43 13.85
N SER A 132 -3.10 16.97 15.12
CA SER A 132 -4.15 17.25 16.09
C SER A 132 -4.26 18.76 16.40
N ILE A 133 -3.16 19.47 16.54
CA ILE A 133 -3.14 20.93 16.76
C ILE A 133 -3.67 21.66 15.51
N LEU A 134 -3.28 21.24 14.31
CA LEU A 134 -3.77 21.83 13.06
C LEU A 134 -5.28 21.59 12.89
N GLU A 135 -5.76 20.42 13.27
CA GLU A 135 -7.19 20.10 13.26
C GLU A 135 -7.98 21.00 14.21
N SER A 136 -7.51 21.14 15.46
CA SER A 136 -8.19 21.97 16.47
C SER A 136 -8.24 23.46 16.09
N LYS A 137 -7.26 23.93 15.28
CA LYS A 137 -7.23 25.30 14.75
C LYS A 137 -8.05 25.49 13.48
N GLY A 138 -8.70 24.43 12.95
CA GLY A 138 -9.45 24.49 11.69
C GLY A 138 -8.59 24.81 10.47
N SER A 139 -7.29 24.45 10.50
CA SER A 139 -6.37 24.70 9.40
C SER A 139 -6.77 23.90 8.15
N TYR A 140 -6.71 24.55 7.00
CA TYR A 140 -6.91 23.88 5.72
C TYR A 140 -5.77 22.88 5.41
N PHE A 141 -4.56 23.12 5.92
CA PHE A 141 -3.43 22.23 5.80
C PHE A 141 -3.43 21.20 6.92
N ARG A 142 -3.33 19.91 6.55
CA ARG A 142 -3.25 18.78 7.47
C ARG A 142 -1.97 18.01 7.24
N LEU A 143 -1.35 17.52 8.31
CA LEU A 143 -0.13 16.74 8.25
C LEU A 143 -0.44 15.27 8.62
N HIS A 144 -0.96 14.52 7.65
CA HIS A 144 -1.29 13.13 7.89
C HIS A 144 -0.05 12.24 8.03
N LEU A 145 -0.02 11.41 9.07
CA LEU A 145 1.09 10.51 9.39
C LEU A 145 1.42 9.54 8.24
N MET A 146 0.39 8.95 7.61
CA MET A 146 0.59 7.91 6.59
C MET A 146 1.33 8.41 5.33
N PRO A 147 0.95 9.53 4.71
CA PRO A 147 1.72 10.07 3.58
C PRO A 147 3.17 10.41 3.92
N VAL A 148 3.42 10.94 5.12
CA VAL A 148 4.78 11.25 5.57
C VAL A 148 5.59 9.97 5.74
N ALA A 149 5.04 8.96 6.41
CA ALA A 149 5.70 7.67 6.60
C ALA A 149 6.00 6.99 5.27
N VAL A 150 5.05 6.98 4.34
CA VAL A 150 5.23 6.43 2.99
C VAL A 150 6.34 7.17 2.24
N GLY A 151 6.37 8.51 2.31
CA GLY A 151 7.40 9.32 1.67
C GLY A 151 8.81 9.08 2.19
N ILE A 152 8.96 8.68 3.46
CA ILE A 152 10.27 8.39 4.06
C ILE A 152 10.88 7.09 3.51
N TYR A 153 10.07 6.03 3.32
CA TYR A 153 10.61 4.74 2.90
C TYR A 153 10.55 4.47 1.39
N LEU A 154 9.74 5.23 0.64
CA LEU A 154 9.63 5.09 -0.81
C LEU A 154 10.91 5.54 -1.51
N PRO A 155 11.40 4.77 -2.49
CA PRO A 155 12.50 5.21 -3.36
C PRO A 155 12.18 6.56 -4.04
N PHE A 156 13.21 7.39 -4.21
CA PHE A 156 13.07 8.73 -4.80
C PHE A 156 12.39 8.70 -6.19
N GLY A 157 12.68 7.66 -6.99
CA GLY A 157 12.06 7.47 -8.31
C GLY A 157 10.53 7.31 -8.27
N LEU A 158 9.97 6.79 -7.18
CA LEU A 158 8.53 6.65 -6.99
C LEU A 158 7.91 7.89 -6.31
N SER A 159 8.66 8.57 -5.44
CA SER A 159 8.19 9.74 -4.72
C SER A 159 8.09 10.98 -5.62
N THR A 160 8.98 11.12 -6.59
CA THR A 160 9.02 12.27 -7.51
C THR A 160 7.75 12.40 -8.37
N PRO A 161 7.25 11.36 -9.06
CA PRO A 161 6.00 11.45 -9.82
C PRO A 161 4.80 11.79 -8.94
N ILE A 162 4.75 11.27 -7.70
CA ILE A 162 3.68 11.59 -6.74
C ILE A 162 3.70 13.08 -6.39
N LEU A 163 4.89 13.64 -6.13
CA LEU A 163 5.04 15.07 -5.85
C LEU A 163 4.57 15.92 -7.05
N ILE A 164 5.03 15.58 -8.25
CA ILE A 164 4.65 16.30 -9.48
C ILE A 164 3.13 16.23 -9.68
N GLY A 165 2.54 15.05 -9.55
CA GLY A 165 1.09 14.87 -9.66
C GLY A 165 0.30 15.68 -8.63
N GLY A 166 0.78 15.71 -7.38
CA GLY A 166 0.18 16.51 -6.31
C GLY A 166 0.24 18.02 -6.57
N VAL A 167 1.37 18.51 -7.05
CA VAL A 167 1.55 19.92 -7.43
C VAL A 167 0.64 20.29 -8.61
N MET A 168 0.57 19.46 -9.65
CA MET A 168 -0.32 19.67 -10.79
C MET A 168 -1.79 19.70 -10.35
N ALA A 169 -2.20 18.74 -9.51
CA ALA A 169 -3.56 18.69 -8.97
C ALA A 169 -3.88 19.96 -8.17
N HIS A 170 -2.94 20.45 -7.35
CA HIS A 170 -3.12 21.67 -6.58
C HIS A 170 -3.37 22.90 -7.48
N PHE A 171 -2.57 23.08 -8.54
CA PHE A 171 -2.74 24.19 -9.47
C PHE A 171 -4.09 24.11 -10.21
N ILE A 172 -4.43 22.94 -10.75
CA ILE A 172 -5.68 22.73 -11.49
C ILE A 172 -6.90 22.98 -10.60
N LEU A 173 -6.89 22.48 -9.37
CA LEU A 173 -8.00 22.66 -8.43
C LEU A 173 -8.09 24.09 -7.90
N SER A 174 -6.96 24.76 -7.69
CA SER A 174 -6.92 26.16 -7.24
C SER A 174 -7.52 27.10 -8.29
N GLU A 175 -7.17 26.91 -9.55
CA GLU A 175 -7.68 27.73 -10.66
C GLU A 175 -9.18 27.53 -10.90
N ASN A 176 -9.69 26.32 -10.71
CA ASN A 176 -11.09 25.96 -10.95
C ASN A 176 -12.03 26.16 -9.75
N LYS A 177 -11.52 26.41 -8.55
CA LYS A 177 -12.33 26.84 -7.40
C LYS A 177 -13.20 28.06 -7.71
N THR A 178 -12.75 28.93 -8.59
CA THR A 178 -13.45 30.14 -9.05
C THR A 178 -14.57 29.86 -10.04
N LYS A 179 -14.62 28.67 -10.66
CA LYS A 179 -15.59 28.30 -11.70
C LYS A 179 -16.73 27.39 -11.24
N GLY A 180 -16.79 27.03 -9.96
CA GLY A 180 -17.96 26.35 -9.36
C GLY A 180 -18.08 24.84 -9.56
N GLU A 181 -17.13 24.16 -10.23
CA GLU A 181 -17.17 22.71 -10.45
C GLU A 181 -15.83 22.00 -10.13
N PRO A 182 -15.26 22.12 -8.93
CA PRO A 182 -13.98 21.47 -8.61
C PRO A 182 -14.09 19.94 -8.57
N ASP A 183 -15.25 19.39 -8.20
CA ASP A 183 -15.44 17.94 -8.00
C ASP A 183 -15.47 17.18 -9.34
N SER A 184 -16.05 17.73 -10.38
CA SER A 184 -16.13 17.10 -11.70
C SER A 184 -14.75 17.01 -12.37
N ILE A 185 -13.91 18.03 -12.19
CA ILE A 185 -12.54 18.07 -12.74
C ILE A 185 -11.64 17.11 -12.00
N LEU A 186 -11.76 17.03 -10.67
CA LEU A 186 -11.02 16.09 -9.85
C LEU A 186 -11.38 14.64 -10.24
N GLN A 187 -12.66 14.32 -10.42
CA GLN A 187 -13.10 12.99 -10.83
C GLN A 187 -12.56 12.60 -12.20
N ARG A 188 -12.57 13.51 -13.18
CA ARG A 188 -11.99 13.25 -14.51
C ARG A 188 -10.48 12.99 -14.42
N GLY A 189 -9.76 13.75 -13.60
CA GLY A 189 -8.34 13.54 -13.35
C GLY A 189 -8.06 12.16 -12.72
N ILE A 190 -8.85 11.76 -11.73
CA ILE A 190 -8.75 10.44 -11.08
C ILE A 190 -9.02 9.32 -12.08
N LEU A 191 -10.07 9.42 -12.91
CA LEU A 191 -10.41 8.42 -13.92
C LEU A 191 -9.31 8.26 -14.97
N LEU A 192 -8.74 9.37 -15.44
CA LEU A 192 -7.63 9.35 -16.40
C LEU A 192 -6.39 8.67 -15.77
N SER A 193 -6.02 9.07 -14.58
CA SER A 193 -4.86 8.51 -13.87
C SER A 193 -5.04 7.02 -13.58
N SER A 194 -6.23 6.60 -13.16
CA SER A 194 -6.56 5.19 -12.91
C SER A 194 -6.45 4.36 -14.19
N GLY A 195 -6.93 4.90 -15.33
CA GLY A 195 -6.80 4.24 -16.64
C GLY A 195 -5.35 4.08 -17.08
N LEU A 196 -4.50 5.08 -16.85
CA LEU A 196 -3.07 5.02 -17.16
C LEU A 196 -2.34 3.97 -16.29
N ILE A 197 -2.62 3.93 -14.99
CA ILE A 197 -2.04 2.94 -14.06
C ILE A 197 -2.45 1.51 -14.45
N ALA A 198 -3.73 1.29 -14.74
CA ALA A 198 -4.22 -0.01 -15.16
C ALA A 198 -3.60 -0.44 -16.51
N GLY A 199 -3.48 0.48 -17.47
CA GLY A 199 -2.86 0.23 -18.77
C GLY A 199 -1.37 -0.12 -18.65
N GLU A 200 -0.62 0.60 -17.82
CA GLU A 200 0.78 0.31 -17.53
C GLU A 200 0.97 -1.09 -16.93
N SER A 201 0.13 -1.45 -15.96
CA SER A 201 0.19 -2.77 -15.29
C SER A 201 -0.08 -3.92 -16.26
N LEU A 202 -1.08 -3.78 -17.13
CA LEU A 202 -1.41 -4.78 -18.16
C LEU A 202 -0.29 -4.89 -19.19
N MET A 203 0.27 -3.77 -19.64
CA MET A 203 1.38 -3.76 -20.59
C MET A 203 2.65 -4.35 -19.99
N GLY A 204 2.93 -4.09 -18.71
CA GLY A 204 4.05 -4.67 -18.00
C GLY A 204 4.00 -6.20 -17.97
N ILE A 205 2.81 -6.78 -17.76
CA ILE A 205 2.63 -8.24 -17.79
C ILE A 205 2.79 -8.80 -19.23
N LEU A 206 2.32 -8.06 -20.25
CA LEU A 206 2.43 -8.50 -21.65
C LEU A 206 3.86 -8.46 -22.17
N LEU A 207 4.69 -7.56 -21.66
CA LEU A 207 6.08 -7.40 -22.09
C LEU A 207 7.07 -8.31 -21.32
N ALA A 208 6.65 -8.83 -20.15
CA ALA A 208 7.42 -9.80 -19.36
C ALA A 208 7.35 -11.21 -19.95
#